data_9daaa6944c3d8a1c2e9490bf4eaf62e1
#
_entry.id   9daaa6944c3d8a1c2e9490bf4eaf62e1
#
_cell.length_a   1.000
_cell.length_b   1.000
_cell.length_c   1.000
_cell.angle_alpha   90.00
_cell.angle_beta   90.00
_cell.angle_gamma   90.00
#
_symmetry.space_group_name_H-M   'P 1'
#
loop_
_entity.id
_entity.type
_entity.pdbx_description
1 polymer ?
#
loop_
_entity_poly.entity_id
_entity_poly.type
_entity_poly.pdbx_seq_one_letter_code
_entity_poly.pdbx_strand_id
1 'polypeptide(L)'
;MRRGTKRRSLLPYTTYKGIYDSSDKIETITFTVDGPKSLEEHKAFEDAYTGALKRMHDVAPDDNSAFWVDNGYTDNIQMSRASSIIRTALWILGLLTLVSGIVGISNIMLITVKERTHEFGIRKAIGAKPGNILSLIIAESVTITALFGYLGMLLGMVACEVMDKTVGRNAVEIGIGNNGELLKIQMLEHPSVGLDVALEATLLLVIAGTLAGIVPAWKAARVKPIEALRAE
;
A
#
# COMPACT_ATOMS: atom_id res chain seq x y z
N MET A 1 -12.76 -7.19 -38.31
CA MET A 1 -13.98 -7.56 -37.60
C MET A 1 -14.36 -6.40 -36.68
N ARG A 2 -15.38 -5.60 -37.04
CA ARG A 2 -15.81 -4.40 -36.27
C ARG A 2 -16.50 -4.88 -34.99
N ARG A 3 -15.92 -4.65 -33.82
CA ARG A 3 -16.60 -4.77 -32.52
C ARG A 3 -17.69 -3.71 -32.45
N GLY A 4 -18.94 -4.13 -32.60
CA GLY A 4 -20.10 -3.26 -32.39
C GLY A 4 -20.14 -2.82 -30.93
N THR A 5 -20.00 -1.54 -30.69
CA THR A 5 -20.24 -0.90 -29.38
C THR A 5 -21.74 -1.06 -29.07
N LYS A 6 -22.08 -1.94 -28.14
CA LYS A 6 -23.46 -2.02 -27.61
C LYS A 6 -23.78 -0.69 -26.95
N ARG A 7 -24.68 0.09 -27.58
CA ARG A 7 -25.21 1.33 -26.99
C ARG A 7 -26.22 0.93 -25.92
N ARG A 8 -25.97 1.28 -24.68
CA ARG A 8 -26.96 1.19 -23.60
C ARG A 8 -27.96 2.34 -23.78
N SER A 9 -29.23 2.03 -23.90
CA SER A 9 -30.31 3.01 -23.88
C SER A 9 -31.09 2.84 -22.59
N LEU A 10 -31.28 3.95 -21.88
CA LEU A 10 -32.16 3.99 -20.72
C LEU A 10 -33.58 4.25 -21.22
N LEU A 11 -34.49 3.35 -20.90
CA LEU A 11 -35.92 3.46 -21.24
C LEU A 11 -36.72 3.47 -19.92
N PRO A 12 -37.81 4.27 -19.85
CA PRO A 12 -38.74 4.16 -18.75
C PRO A 12 -39.30 2.74 -18.68
N TYR A 13 -39.51 2.22 -17.47
CA TYR A 13 -40.01 0.85 -17.25
C TYR A 13 -41.33 0.58 -18.02
N THR A 14 -42.28 1.51 -18.00
CA THR A 14 -43.55 1.41 -18.72
C THR A 14 -43.36 1.28 -20.23
N THR A 15 -42.38 1.98 -20.82
CA THR A 15 -42.08 1.90 -22.25
C THR A 15 -41.41 0.58 -22.58
N TYR A 16 -40.50 0.11 -21.74
CA TYR A 16 -39.84 -1.20 -21.89
C TYR A 16 -40.86 -2.33 -21.84
N LYS A 17 -41.72 -2.34 -20.84
CA LYS A 17 -42.81 -3.33 -20.67
C LYS A 17 -43.75 -3.36 -21.87
N GLY A 18 -44.12 -2.22 -22.43
CA GLY A 18 -45.01 -2.15 -23.59
C GLY A 18 -44.41 -2.64 -24.90
N ILE A 19 -43.06 -2.61 -25.05
CA ILE A 19 -42.37 -2.93 -26.32
C ILE A 19 -41.75 -4.34 -26.29
N TYR A 20 -41.13 -4.71 -25.16
CA TYR A 20 -40.23 -5.88 -25.11
C TYR A 20 -40.73 -7.01 -24.21
N ASP A 21 -41.50 -6.71 -23.19
CA ASP A 21 -41.89 -7.71 -22.20
C ASP A 21 -43.33 -7.53 -21.73
N SER A 22 -44.16 -8.50 -22.07
CA SER A 22 -45.55 -8.58 -21.61
C SER A 22 -45.68 -9.27 -20.24
N SER A 23 -44.60 -9.77 -19.65
CA SER A 23 -44.59 -10.42 -18.35
C SER A 23 -44.53 -9.38 -17.21
N ASP A 24 -45.16 -9.71 -16.09
CA ASP A 24 -45.09 -8.89 -14.86
C ASP A 24 -43.88 -9.25 -13.98
N LYS A 25 -42.84 -9.87 -14.56
CA LYS A 25 -41.64 -10.29 -13.83
C LYS A 25 -40.54 -9.22 -13.89
N ILE A 26 -39.98 -8.91 -12.75
CA ILE A 26 -38.83 -8.04 -12.61
C ILE A 26 -37.66 -8.91 -12.14
N GLU A 27 -36.56 -8.95 -12.90
CA GLU A 27 -35.40 -9.74 -12.56
C GLU A 27 -34.49 -9.04 -11.54
N THR A 28 -34.32 -7.74 -11.69
CA THR A 28 -33.38 -6.96 -10.85
C THR A 28 -33.93 -5.57 -10.57
N ILE A 29 -33.90 -5.17 -9.33
CA ILE A 29 -34.22 -3.81 -8.89
C ILE A 29 -32.96 -3.22 -8.25
N THR A 30 -32.52 -2.08 -8.76
CA THR A 30 -31.43 -1.32 -8.16
C THR A 30 -31.98 -0.02 -7.60
N PHE A 31 -31.72 0.24 -6.33
CA PHE A 31 -32.16 1.46 -5.67
C PHE A 31 -31.08 1.99 -4.73
N THR A 32 -31.18 3.27 -4.42
CA THR A 32 -30.28 3.95 -3.49
C THR A 32 -31.01 4.15 -2.18
N VAL A 33 -30.37 3.84 -1.08
CA VAL A 33 -30.91 4.04 0.27
C VAL A 33 -30.16 5.20 0.91
N ASP A 34 -30.91 6.22 1.30
CA ASP A 34 -30.37 7.34 2.08
C ASP A 34 -30.90 7.21 3.52
N GLY A 35 -29.99 7.05 4.47
CA GLY A 35 -30.39 6.91 5.88
C GLY A 35 -29.41 6.11 6.73
N PRO A 36 -29.18 4.81 6.47
CA PRO A 36 -28.25 4.02 7.27
C PRO A 36 -26.82 4.58 7.18
N LYS A 37 -26.17 4.79 8.34
CA LYS A 37 -24.81 5.36 8.42
C LYS A 37 -23.77 4.37 8.96
N SER A 38 -24.23 3.25 9.52
CA SER A 38 -23.38 2.21 10.09
C SER A 38 -23.60 0.87 9.40
N LEU A 39 -22.61 -0.03 9.52
CA LEU A 39 -22.71 -1.39 9.00
C LEU A 39 -23.89 -2.15 9.62
N GLU A 40 -24.16 -1.91 10.92
CA GLU A 40 -25.24 -2.58 11.64
C GLU A 40 -26.61 -2.10 11.13
N GLU A 41 -26.76 -0.80 10.90
CA GLU A 41 -27.98 -0.23 10.32
C GLU A 41 -28.22 -0.74 8.90
N HIS A 42 -27.18 -0.85 8.07
CA HIS A 42 -27.30 -1.42 6.73
C HIS A 42 -27.72 -2.88 6.75
N LYS A 43 -27.17 -3.70 7.66
CA LYS A 43 -27.60 -5.09 7.83
C LYS A 43 -29.03 -5.19 8.33
N ALA A 44 -29.41 -4.39 9.31
CA ALA A 44 -30.78 -4.37 9.82
C ALA A 44 -31.79 -3.96 8.74
N PHE A 45 -31.41 -3.00 7.88
CA PHE A 45 -32.22 -2.63 6.73
C PHE A 45 -32.35 -3.78 5.72
N GLU A 46 -31.25 -4.45 5.40
CA GLU A 46 -31.22 -5.60 4.48
C GLU A 46 -32.11 -6.74 4.99
N ASP A 47 -32.00 -7.08 6.28
CA ASP A 47 -32.84 -8.09 6.91
C ASP A 47 -34.31 -7.72 6.88
N ALA A 48 -34.65 -6.46 7.20
CA ALA A 48 -36.01 -5.95 7.18
C ALA A 48 -36.59 -5.95 5.77
N TYR A 49 -35.81 -5.52 4.78
CA TYR A 49 -36.20 -5.47 3.37
C TYR A 49 -36.42 -6.87 2.80
N THR A 50 -35.46 -7.79 3.03
CA THR A 50 -35.55 -9.20 2.60
C THR A 50 -36.74 -9.88 3.25
N GLY A 51 -36.97 -9.65 4.55
CA GLY A 51 -38.15 -10.16 5.26
C GLY A 51 -39.47 -9.61 4.73
N ALA A 52 -39.50 -8.37 4.29
CA ALA A 52 -40.71 -7.79 3.63
C ALA A 52 -40.96 -8.44 2.27
N LEU A 53 -39.92 -8.62 1.45
CA LEU A 53 -40.02 -9.29 0.15
C LEU A 53 -40.50 -10.73 0.29
N LYS A 54 -39.96 -11.50 1.23
CA LYS A 54 -40.38 -12.87 1.50
C LYS A 54 -41.88 -12.95 1.85
N ARG A 55 -42.39 -12.03 2.68
CA ARG A 55 -43.80 -11.95 3.03
C ARG A 55 -44.68 -11.58 1.83
N MET A 56 -44.22 -10.66 0.97
CA MET A 56 -45.00 -10.23 -0.21
C MET A 56 -45.10 -11.32 -1.28
N HIS A 57 -44.12 -12.21 -1.36
CA HIS A 57 -44.08 -13.27 -2.37
C HIS A 57 -44.37 -14.67 -1.82
N ASP A 58 -44.88 -14.74 -0.60
CA ASP A 58 -45.28 -16.03 0.05
C ASP A 58 -44.12 -17.05 0.15
N VAL A 59 -42.89 -16.54 0.37
CA VAL A 59 -41.67 -17.34 0.52
C VAL A 59 -41.48 -17.70 1.98
N ALA A 60 -41.05 -18.94 2.25
CA ALA A 60 -40.73 -19.40 3.59
C ALA A 60 -39.64 -18.51 4.26
N PRO A 61 -39.80 -18.15 5.56
CA PRO A 61 -38.83 -17.25 6.24
C PRO A 61 -37.40 -17.77 6.26
N ASP A 62 -37.21 -19.08 6.24
CA ASP A 62 -35.96 -19.80 6.28
C ASP A 62 -35.32 -20.01 4.89
N ASP A 63 -36.05 -19.74 3.81
CA ASP A 63 -35.49 -19.82 2.45
C ASP A 63 -34.66 -18.58 2.12
N ASN A 64 -33.34 -18.73 2.19
CA ASN A 64 -32.38 -17.68 1.86
C ASN A 64 -31.93 -17.69 0.39
N SER A 65 -32.49 -18.59 -0.43
CA SER A 65 -32.16 -18.69 -1.86
C SER A 65 -33.12 -17.93 -2.77
N ALA A 66 -34.31 -17.54 -2.25
CA ALA A 66 -35.37 -16.92 -3.02
C ALA A 66 -35.01 -15.50 -3.53
N PHE A 67 -34.24 -14.73 -2.75
CA PHE A 67 -33.82 -13.39 -3.12
C PHE A 67 -32.32 -13.22 -2.91
N TRP A 68 -31.67 -12.67 -3.92
CA TRP A 68 -30.27 -12.26 -3.83
C TRP A 68 -30.24 -10.74 -3.60
N VAL A 69 -29.78 -10.32 -2.42
CA VAL A 69 -29.60 -8.90 -2.08
C VAL A 69 -28.10 -8.60 -2.10
N ASP A 70 -27.71 -7.69 -2.97
CA ASP A 70 -26.33 -7.20 -3.07
C ASP A 70 -26.26 -5.82 -2.42
N ASN A 71 -25.50 -5.70 -1.34
CA ASN A 71 -25.36 -4.46 -0.58
C ASN A 71 -23.97 -3.87 -0.80
N GLY A 72 -23.84 -3.01 -1.79
CA GLY A 72 -22.59 -2.38 -2.16
C GLY A 72 -21.91 -1.59 -1.02
N TYR A 73 -22.65 -1.13 -0.01
CA TYR A 73 -22.07 -0.47 1.17
C TYR A 73 -21.31 -1.48 2.04
N THR A 74 -21.89 -2.65 2.28
CA THR A 74 -21.26 -3.73 3.04
C THR A 74 -19.99 -4.22 2.37
N ASP A 75 -20.06 -4.42 1.05
CA ASP A 75 -18.91 -4.85 0.25
C ASP A 75 -17.78 -3.82 0.24
N ASN A 76 -18.11 -2.55 0.09
CA ASN A 76 -17.14 -1.46 0.17
C ASN A 76 -16.44 -1.39 1.54
N ILE A 77 -17.16 -1.59 2.64
CA ILE A 77 -16.55 -1.61 3.98
C ILE A 77 -15.63 -2.81 4.13
N GLN A 78 -16.04 -3.99 3.69
CA GLN A 78 -15.20 -5.19 3.77
C GLN A 78 -13.93 -5.03 2.94
N MET A 79 -14.05 -4.51 1.72
CA MET A 79 -12.90 -4.21 0.85
C MET A 79 -11.97 -3.16 1.46
N SER A 80 -12.55 -2.09 2.04
CA SER A 80 -11.78 -1.05 2.72
C SER A 80 -11.03 -1.59 3.95
N ARG A 81 -11.67 -2.46 4.74
CA ARG A 81 -11.02 -3.13 5.88
C ARG A 81 -9.88 -4.04 5.42
N ALA A 82 -10.11 -4.86 4.39
CA ALA A 82 -9.09 -5.72 3.82
C ALA A 82 -7.89 -4.91 3.31
N SER A 83 -8.15 -3.84 2.57
CA SER A 83 -7.12 -2.91 2.09
C SER A 83 -6.35 -2.24 3.24
N SER A 84 -7.04 -1.86 4.31
CA SER A 84 -6.40 -1.28 5.51
C SER A 84 -5.48 -2.27 6.22
N ILE A 85 -5.89 -3.53 6.35
CA ILE A 85 -5.07 -4.61 6.95
C ILE A 85 -3.82 -4.84 6.10
N ILE A 86 -3.97 -4.95 4.79
CA ILE A 86 -2.84 -5.13 3.86
C ILE A 86 -1.88 -3.94 3.96
N ARG A 87 -2.39 -2.71 3.94
CA ARG A 87 -1.58 -1.50 4.10
C ARG A 87 -0.80 -1.51 5.41
N THR A 88 -1.44 -1.86 6.51
CA THR A 88 -0.79 -1.94 7.83
C THR A 88 0.31 -3.01 7.85
N ALA A 89 0.04 -4.19 7.28
CA ALA A 89 1.03 -5.26 7.17
C ALA A 89 2.25 -4.83 6.34
N LEU A 90 2.02 -4.16 5.21
CA LEU A 90 3.10 -3.62 4.36
C LEU A 90 3.93 -2.55 5.10
N TRP A 91 3.29 -1.67 5.88
CA TRP A 91 4.00 -0.70 6.71
C TRP A 91 4.88 -1.36 7.77
N ILE A 92 4.39 -2.41 8.44
CA ILE A 92 5.16 -3.17 9.44
C ILE A 92 6.36 -3.86 8.76
N LEU A 93 6.15 -4.52 7.64
CA LEU A 93 7.22 -5.18 6.88
C LEU A 93 8.27 -4.16 6.40
N GLY A 94 7.84 -3.02 5.88
CA GLY A 94 8.72 -1.94 5.46
C GLY A 94 9.58 -1.41 6.61
N LEU A 95 8.95 -1.17 7.78
CA LEU A 95 9.67 -0.73 8.98
C LEU A 95 10.69 -1.76 9.46
N LEU A 96 10.32 -3.04 9.51
CA LEU A 96 11.25 -4.11 9.91
C LEU A 96 12.45 -4.23 8.94
N THR A 97 12.18 -4.11 7.65
CA THR A 97 13.23 -4.12 6.61
C THR A 97 14.15 -2.91 6.76
N LEU A 98 13.59 -1.73 7.05
CA LEU A 98 14.37 -0.51 7.30
C LEU A 98 15.27 -0.67 8.53
N VAL A 99 14.76 -1.19 9.64
CA VAL A 99 15.54 -1.46 10.85
C VAL A 99 16.68 -2.44 10.56
N SER A 100 16.40 -3.52 9.81
CA SER A 100 17.43 -4.48 9.37
C SER A 100 18.52 -3.79 8.56
N GLY A 101 18.15 -2.90 7.62
CA GLY A 101 19.10 -2.09 6.84
C GLY A 101 19.95 -1.18 7.71
N ILE A 102 19.35 -0.49 8.68
CA ILE A 102 20.09 0.36 9.65
C ILE A 102 21.14 -0.45 10.41
N VAL A 103 20.80 -1.63 10.90
CA VAL A 103 21.73 -2.53 11.60
C VAL A 103 22.85 -2.98 10.66
N GLY A 104 22.52 -3.35 9.43
CA GLY A 104 23.52 -3.74 8.40
C GLY A 104 24.53 -2.65 8.12
N ILE A 105 24.07 -1.42 7.84
CA ILE A 105 24.93 -0.27 7.59
C ILE A 105 25.78 0.05 8.83
N SER A 106 25.16 0.05 10.02
CA SER A 106 25.89 0.30 11.27
C SER A 106 27.01 -0.70 11.51
N ASN A 107 26.79 -1.98 11.21
CA ASN A 107 27.84 -3.02 11.34
C ASN A 107 29.00 -2.78 10.36
N ILE A 108 28.71 -2.45 9.10
CA ILE A 108 29.75 -2.13 8.10
C ILE A 108 30.55 -0.91 8.57
N MET A 109 29.87 0.15 8.99
CA MET A 109 30.49 1.38 9.46
C MET A 109 31.36 1.16 10.71
N LEU A 110 30.96 0.23 11.62
CA LEU A 110 31.76 -0.14 12.78
C LEU A 110 33.09 -0.81 12.37
N ILE A 111 33.09 -1.64 11.33
CA ILE A 111 34.29 -2.26 10.78
C ILE A 111 35.17 -1.18 10.17
N THR A 112 34.65 -0.32 9.32
CA THR A 112 35.36 0.80 8.69
C THR A 112 36.00 1.74 9.73
N VAL A 113 35.23 2.08 10.80
CA VAL A 113 35.78 2.89 11.90
C VAL A 113 36.95 2.21 12.60
N LYS A 114 36.89 0.88 12.82
CA LYS A 114 38.02 0.13 13.41
C LYS A 114 39.22 0.16 12.50
N GLU A 115 39.07 -0.05 11.20
CA GLU A 115 40.17 0.00 10.23
C GLU A 115 40.83 1.38 10.17
N ARG A 116 40.02 2.47 10.31
CA ARG A 116 40.50 3.86 10.29
C ARG A 116 40.81 4.44 11.68
N THR A 117 40.88 3.59 12.73
CA THR A 117 41.09 4.05 14.11
C THR A 117 42.40 4.83 14.26
N HIS A 118 43.49 4.40 13.59
CA HIS A 118 44.77 5.09 13.61
C HIS A 118 44.69 6.50 12.99
N GLU A 119 43.99 6.68 11.86
CA GLU A 119 43.80 7.99 11.24
C GLU A 119 43.02 8.93 12.17
N PHE A 120 41.97 8.44 12.82
CA PHE A 120 41.19 9.23 13.81
C PHE A 120 42.04 9.58 15.05
N GLY A 121 42.91 8.67 15.47
CA GLY A 121 43.87 8.90 16.55
C GLY A 121 44.81 10.05 16.22
N ILE A 122 45.42 10.08 15.03
CA ILE A 122 46.31 11.14 14.55
C ILE A 122 45.55 12.47 14.49
N ARG A 123 44.36 12.51 13.86
CA ARG A 123 43.56 13.74 13.79
C ARG A 123 43.25 14.31 15.17
N LYS A 124 42.96 13.44 16.12
CA LYS A 124 42.66 13.85 17.50
C LYS A 124 43.91 14.32 18.24
N ALA A 125 45.06 13.71 18.00
CA ALA A 125 46.35 14.14 18.57
C ALA A 125 46.78 15.52 18.06
N ILE A 126 46.46 15.89 16.82
CA ILE A 126 46.68 17.21 16.21
C ILE A 126 45.64 18.25 16.65
N GLY A 127 44.64 17.85 17.48
CA GLY A 127 43.66 18.79 18.07
C GLY A 127 42.28 18.80 17.40
N ALA A 128 41.95 17.82 16.56
CA ALA A 128 40.59 17.72 16.00
C ALA A 128 39.55 17.48 17.10
N LYS A 129 38.50 18.30 17.08
CA LYS A 129 37.37 18.16 18.03
C LYS A 129 36.64 16.85 17.75
N PRO A 130 36.18 16.12 18.79
CA PRO A 130 35.39 14.87 18.62
C PRO A 130 34.17 15.04 17.72
N GLY A 131 33.53 16.23 17.74
CA GLY A 131 32.40 16.55 16.88
C GLY A 131 32.72 16.53 15.39
N ASN A 132 33.96 16.89 14.99
CA ASN A 132 34.36 16.87 13.57
C ASN A 132 34.47 15.41 13.05
N ILE A 133 34.96 14.49 13.91
CA ILE A 133 35.03 13.08 13.57
C ILE A 133 33.62 12.48 13.50
N LEU A 134 32.75 12.87 14.45
CA LEU A 134 31.36 12.43 14.51
C LEU A 134 30.58 12.88 13.26
N SER A 135 30.70 14.16 12.88
CA SER A 135 30.03 14.70 11.69
C SER A 135 30.50 14.03 10.38
N LEU A 136 31.81 13.71 10.29
CA LEU A 136 32.37 13.03 9.12
C LEU A 136 31.74 11.64 8.92
N ILE A 137 31.65 10.84 9.99
CA ILE A 137 31.10 9.48 9.92
C ILE A 137 29.59 9.50 9.66
N ILE A 138 28.86 10.44 10.27
CA ILE A 138 27.44 10.61 10.00
C ILE A 138 27.23 11.04 8.53
N ALA A 139 28.01 11.98 8.03
CA ALA A 139 27.92 12.40 6.63
C ALA A 139 28.21 11.23 5.67
N GLU A 140 29.20 10.39 5.97
CA GLU A 140 29.52 9.19 5.18
C GLU A 140 28.34 8.20 5.18
N SER A 141 27.76 7.91 6.34
CA SER A 141 26.61 7.00 6.43
C SER A 141 25.35 7.54 5.73
N VAL A 142 25.08 8.83 5.84
CA VAL A 142 23.97 9.49 5.13
C VAL A 142 24.19 9.45 3.62
N THR A 143 25.42 9.71 3.16
CA THR A 143 25.75 9.67 1.73
C THR A 143 25.55 8.27 1.14
N ILE A 144 26.04 7.23 1.83
CA ILE A 144 25.86 5.84 1.40
C ILE A 144 24.34 5.50 1.37
N THR A 145 23.62 5.83 2.43
CA THR A 145 22.19 5.54 2.51
C THR A 145 21.41 6.29 1.44
N ALA A 146 21.71 7.56 1.19
CA ALA A 146 21.05 8.36 0.16
C ALA A 146 21.30 7.81 -1.24
N LEU A 147 22.56 7.43 -1.56
CA LEU A 147 22.92 6.89 -2.86
C LEU A 147 22.19 5.57 -3.15
N PHE A 148 22.35 4.60 -2.25
CA PHE A 148 21.73 3.28 -2.44
C PHE A 148 20.21 3.31 -2.25
N GLY A 149 19.69 4.17 -1.39
CA GLY A 149 18.27 4.38 -1.24
C GLY A 149 17.64 4.99 -2.48
N TYR A 150 18.30 5.97 -3.12
CA TYR A 150 17.83 6.53 -4.39
C TYR A 150 17.84 5.47 -5.51
N LEU A 151 18.88 4.66 -5.60
CA LEU A 151 18.92 3.53 -6.52
C LEU A 151 17.80 2.52 -6.23
N GLY A 152 17.56 2.21 -4.97
CA GLY A 152 16.44 1.34 -4.56
C GLY A 152 15.07 1.91 -4.95
N MET A 153 14.87 3.22 -4.79
CA MET A 153 13.64 3.90 -5.21
C MET A 153 13.46 3.84 -6.73
N LEU A 154 14.51 4.06 -7.52
CA LEU A 154 14.45 3.94 -8.99
C LEU A 154 14.09 2.51 -9.41
N LEU A 155 14.73 1.51 -8.82
CA LEU A 155 14.42 0.09 -9.10
C LEU A 155 12.98 -0.26 -8.68
N GLY A 156 12.50 0.27 -7.56
CA GLY A 156 11.12 0.11 -7.10
C GLY A 156 10.11 0.70 -8.09
N MET A 157 10.35 1.91 -8.59
CA MET A 157 9.49 2.54 -9.60
C MET A 157 9.45 1.73 -10.91
N VAL A 158 10.61 1.27 -11.38
CA VAL A 158 10.69 0.41 -12.57
C VAL A 158 9.96 -0.91 -12.36
N ALA A 159 10.09 -1.52 -11.18
CA ALA A 159 9.36 -2.74 -10.85
C ALA A 159 7.84 -2.52 -10.85
N CYS A 160 7.35 -1.41 -10.26
CA CYS A 160 5.93 -1.05 -10.28
C CYS A 160 5.43 -0.84 -11.72
N GLU A 161 6.19 -0.16 -12.57
CA GLU A 161 5.80 0.07 -13.97
C GLU A 161 5.78 -1.23 -14.79
N VAL A 162 6.73 -2.14 -14.56
CA VAL A 162 6.72 -3.47 -15.18
C VAL A 162 5.51 -4.29 -14.71
N MET A 163 5.18 -4.23 -13.43
CA MET A 163 3.98 -4.89 -12.90
C MET A 163 2.71 -4.31 -13.52
N ASP A 164 2.58 -3.00 -13.65
CA ASP A 164 1.42 -2.38 -14.28
C ASP A 164 1.27 -2.83 -15.74
N LYS A 165 2.37 -2.90 -16.49
CA LYS A 165 2.34 -3.37 -17.88
C LYS A 165 2.05 -4.87 -18.04
N THR A 166 2.45 -5.70 -17.08
CA THR A 166 2.29 -7.16 -17.17
C THR A 166 0.99 -7.64 -16.53
N VAL A 167 0.65 -7.13 -15.36
CA VAL A 167 -0.54 -7.53 -14.59
C VAL A 167 -1.74 -6.64 -14.92
N GLY A 168 -1.53 -5.33 -15.10
CA GLY A 168 -2.60 -4.39 -15.45
C GLY A 168 -3.18 -4.62 -16.85
N ARG A 169 -2.40 -5.17 -17.80
CA ARG A 169 -2.91 -5.60 -19.11
C ARG A 169 -3.77 -6.86 -19.03
N ASN A 170 -3.51 -7.71 -18.08
CA ASN A 170 -4.30 -8.90 -17.77
C ASN A 170 -5.29 -8.51 -16.66
N ALA A 171 -6.17 -7.53 -16.94
CA ALA A 171 -7.32 -7.27 -16.09
C ALA A 171 -8.00 -8.63 -15.87
N VAL A 172 -7.94 -9.14 -14.65
CA VAL A 172 -8.54 -10.43 -14.32
C VAL A 172 -10.04 -10.22 -14.51
N GLU A 173 -10.58 -10.83 -15.55
CA GLU A 173 -12.01 -10.87 -15.81
C GLU A 173 -12.64 -11.75 -14.71
N ILE A 174 -12.86 -11.17 -13.53
CA ILE A 174 -13.50 -11.85 -12.41
C ILE A 174 -14.93 -11.37 -12.34
N GLY A 175 -15.83 -12.26 -12.64
CA GLY A 175 -17.25 -12.10 -12.41
C GLY A 175 -18.08 -12.08 -13.68
N ILE A 176 -19.10 -12.90 -13.65
CA ILE A 176 -20.18 -12.90 -14.63
C ILE A 176 -21.17 -11.84 -14.10
N GLY A 177 -21.19 -10.65 -14.71
CA GLY A 177 -22.28 -9.73 -14.51
C GLY A 177 -23.61 -10.42 -14.88
N ASN A 178 -24.69 -10.03 -14.25
CA ASN A 178 -26.03 -10.64 -14.41
C ASN A 178 -26.51 -10.72 -15.88
N ASN A 179 -25.80 -10.11 -16.82
CA ASN A 179 -26.06 -10.09 -18.26
C ASN A 179 -25.01 -10.85 -19.09
N GLY A 180 -24.16 -11.72 -18.48
CA GLY A 180 -23.12 -12.44 -19.20
C GLY A 180 -21.95 -11.56 -19.69
N GLU A 181 -21.87 -10.31 -19.27
CA GLU A 181 -20.73 -9.43 -19.49
C GLU A 181 -19.69 -9.65 -18.41
N LEU A 182 -18.47 -9.97 -18.82
CA LEU A 182 -17.31 -10.02 -17.93
C LEU A 182 -17.04 -8.61 -17.39
N LEU A 183 -17.27 -8.39 -16.10
CA LEU A 183 -16.87 -7.18 -15.41
C LEU A 183 -15.34 -7.16 -15.34
N LYS A 184 -14.73 -6.24 -16.05
CA LYS A 184 -13.30 -5.95 -15.93
C LYS A 184 -13.08 -5.18 -14.63
N ILE A 185 -12.80 -5.91 -13.56
CA ILE A 185 -12.34 -5.29 -12.33
C ILE A 185 -10.85 -5.02 -12.50
N GLN A 186 -10.52 -3.77 -12.69
CA GLN A 186 -9.14 -3.31 -12.68
C GLN A 186 -8.69 -3.27 -11.20
N MET A 187 -8.09 -4.37 -10.72
CA MET A 187 -7.67 -4.51 -9.32
C MET A 187 -6.55 -3.55 -8.90
N LEU A 188 -5.82 -3.02 -9.88
CA LEU A 188 -4.73 -2.08 -9.67
C LEU A 188 -4.99 -0.86 -10.55
N GLU A 189 -5.51 0.20 -9.95
CA GLU A 189 -5.49 1.52 -10.54
C GLU A 189 -4.04 2.01 -10.51
N HIS A 190 -3.46 2.26 -11.67
CA HIS A 190 -2.09 2.74 -11.92
C HIS A 190 -1.24 3.02 -10.68
N PRO A 191 -0.29 2.15 -10.30
CA PRO A 191 0.60 2.38 -9.18
C PRO A 191 1.61 3.50 -9.56
N SER A 192 1.15 4.73 -9.63
CA SER A 192 2.02 5.88 -9.83
C SER A 192 2.60 6.32 -8.49
N VAL A 193 3.92 6.33 -8.39
CA VAL A 193 4.60 6.91 -7.22
C VAL A 193 4.52 8.43 -7.35
N GLY A 194 3.69 9.07 -6.53
CA GLY A 194 3.57 10.52 -6.48
C GLY A 194 4.84 11.20 -5.93
N LEU A 195 5.01 12.49 -6.21
CA LEU A 195 6.10 13.29 -5.68
C LEU A 195 6.09 13.37 -4.13
N ASP A 196 4.92 13.32 -3.54
CA ASP A 196 4.69 13.24 -2.09
C ASP A 196 5.35 12.00 -1.49
N VAL A 197 5.12 10.82 -2.06
CA VAL A 197 5.73 9.55 -1.63
C VAL A 197 7.26 9.59 -1.81
N ALA A 198 7.75 10.17 -2.90
CA ALA A 198 9.18 10.31 -3.13
C ALA A 198 9.86 11.21 -2.09
N LEU A 199 9.21 12.31 -1.68
CA LEU A 199 9.70 13.20 -0.63
C LEU A 199 9.70 12.52 0.75
N GLU A 200 8.61 11.83 1.10
CA GLU A 200 8.52 11.05 2.34
C GLU A 200 9.59 9.97 2.41
N ALA A 201 9.80 9.22 1.33
CA ALA A 201 10.83 8.20 1.24
C ALA A 201 12.25 8.80 1.40
N THR A 202 12.52 9.96 0.78
CA THR A 202 13.81 10.66 0.91
C THR A 202 14.06 11.09 2.34
N LEU A 203 13.06 11.68 3.00
CA LEU A 203 13.17 12.07 4.41
C LEU A 203 13.44 10.86 5.30
N LEU A 204 12.73 9.77 5.09
CA LEU A 204 12.89 8.53 5.84
C LEU A 204 14.30 7.93 5.65
N LEU A 205 14.85 7.99 4.44
CA LEU A 205 16.21 7.54 4.13
C LEU A 205 17.27 8.39 4.86
N VAL A 206 17.11 9.71 4.91
CA VAL A 206 18.02 10.60 5.63
C VAL A 206 18.00 10.29 7.13
N ILE A 207 16.82 10.09 7.70
CA ILE A 207 16.67 9.70 9.10
C ILE A 207 17.36 8.34 9.36
N ALA A 208 17.09 7.35 8.52
CA ALA A 208 17.67 6.01 8.64
C ALA A 208 19.22 6.03 8.55
N GLY A 209 19.77 6.78 7.59
CA GLY A 209 21.21 6.95 7.44
C GLY A 209 21.85 7.63 8.64
N THR A 210 21.19 8.65 9.19
CA THR A 210 21.64 9.31 10.42
C THR A 210 21.66 8.35 11.60
N LEU A 211 20.60 7.58 11.80
CA LEU A 211 20.51 6.58 12.87
C LEU A 211 21.56 5.49 12.73
N ALA A 212 21.80 4.99 11.51
CA ALA A 212 22.80 3.98 11.23
C ALA A 212 24.23 4.47 11.57
N GLY A 213 24.50 5.76 11.35
CA GLY A 213 25.80 6.40 11.62
C GLY A 213 26.06 6.77 13.08
N ILE A 214 25.04 6.93 13.92
CA ILE A 214 25.18 7.42 15.30
C ILE A 214 26.08 6.48 16.14
N VAL A 215 25.80 5.19 16.13
CA VAL A 215 26.55 4.21 16.96
C VAL A 215 28.03 4.13 16.57
N PRO A 216 28.39 3.93 15.28
CA PRO A 216 29.79 3.92 14.86
C PRO A 216 30.49 5.27 15.09
N ALA A 217 29.81 6.38 14.82
CA ALA A 217 30.36 7.72 15.05
C ALA A 217 30.69 7.96 16.53
N TRP A 218 29.82 7.53 17.43
CA TRP A 218 30.05 7.66 18.86
C TRP A 218 31.23 6.82 19.35
N LYS A 219 31.39 5.61 18.81
CA LYS A 219 32.55 4.75 19.09
C LYS A 219 33.84 5.39 18.60
N ALA A 220 33.89 5.91 17.37
CA ALA A 220 35.02 6.61 16.81
C ALA A 220 35.44 7.84 17.63
N ALA A 221 34.46 8.64 18.04
CA ALA A 221 34.72 9.85 18.84
C ALA A 221 35.29 9.54 20.23
N ARG A 222 35.11 8.35 20.77
CA ARG A 222 35.63 7.92 22.08
C ARG A 222 37.02 7.29 22.03
N VAL A 223 37.57 7.05 20.87
CA VAL A 223 38.92 6.47 20.73
C VAL A 223 39.95 7.38 21.41
N LYS A 224 40.79 6.79 22.26
CA LYS A 224 41.89 7.52 22.93
C LYS A 224 43.08 7.55 22.00
N PRO A 225 43.71 8.73 21.76
CA PRO A 225 44.87 8.86 20.85
C PRO A 225 46.00 7.92 21.17
N ILE A 226 46.29 7.70 22.44
CA ILE A 226 47.36 6.83 22.92
C ILE A 226 47.11 5.37 22.55
N GLU A 227 45.88 4.87 22.67
CA GLU A 227 45.51 3.51 22.32
C GLU A 227 45.51 3.30 20.79
N ALA A 228 45.10 4.34 20.03
CA ALA A 228 45.05 4.32 18.57
C ALA A 228 46.47 4.29 17.95
N LEU A 229 47.46 4.92 18.56
CA LEU A 229 48.86 4.93 18.11
C LEU A 229 49.64 3.69 18.53
N ARG A 230 49.15 2.92 19.50
CA ARG A 230 49.78 1.70 20.03
C ARG A 230 49.25 0.42 19.36
N ALA A 231 48.18 0.51 18.62
CA ALA A 231 47.54 -0.61 17.93
C ALA A 231 48.20 -0.85 16.57
N GLU A 232 49.44 -1.35 16.59
CA GLU A 232 50.10 -2.08 15.49
C GLU A 232 50.17 -3.56 15.81
#